data_7cbb4e435694e01a2d0c9d853663c5b7
#
_entry.id   7cbb4e435694e01a2d0c9d853663c5b7
#
_cell.length_a   1.000
_cell.length_b   1.000
_cell.length_c   1.000
_cell.angle_alpha   90.00
_cell.angle_beta   90.00
_cell.angle_gamma   90.00
#
_symmetry.space_group_name_H-M   'P 1'
#
loop_
_entity.id
_entity.type
_entity.pdbx_description
1 polymer ?
#
loop_
_entity_poly.entity_id
_entity_poly.type
_entity_poly.pdbx_seq_one_letter_code
_entity_poly.pdbx_strand_id
1 'polypeptide(L)'
;MNTRLGLGALRTSSLFVFFACLWLFSSCAIHTRRDASSDPTHPLKREFRGAWLPTIYRSDYAQLSREEARQLLSNRIALLQRLGCNAVIFQVRAEGDAFYQSSLEPWSKYLTGKQGVAPDSPWDPLGFVIDECHARGMEVHAWVNPYRGAGNADAYLAPTHPARRYPELFIRYGKLLYMDPGNPQSVRYINSIVKDIVERYDVDALHFDDYFYPYPKDGLEFDDEESFSRYGLPTGYRPEQKAEWRRENVNRLIYTVRQTILETKPWVRFGISPFGIYRNESSSRLGSRTNGLQAYDDLNADILHWAKEGWIDYVIPQVYWNIGHQVADYEELTHWWDRHIPHKKTQLYIGQNVTRTMDGDQLASKLALSRQHSQGNSWWSGEDLVRNYKGVGDSLIARYQSYRALLPEYRGALGKTKAPAAISLILEDTNEDGHMLLWDDYREPNEPASAFYYAVYAFPEGVRPDISNPSYLVSVSTNPYYILPSMPQGSTYQFLVTAINRFWQESRPASIKINF
;
A
#
# COMPACT_ATOMS: atom_id res chain seq x y z
N MET A 1 -22.54 86.84 -25.74
CA MET A 1 -22.79 86.64 -27.19
C MET A 1 -22.70 85.13 -27.43
N ASN A 2 -23.86 84.50 -27.54
CA ASN A 2 -24.31 83.67 -28.62
C ASN A 2 -23.32 82.53 -29.00
N THR A 3 -23.64 81.30 -29.11
CA THR A 3 -24.90 80.57 -29.45
C THR A 3 -24.63 79.07 -29.30
N ARG A 4 -25.48 78.33 -28.61
CA ARG A 4 -26.33 77.20 -29.04
C ARG A 4 -25.74 76.05 -29.88
N LEU A 5 -26.07 74.90 -29.36
CA LEU A 5 -26.71 73.70 -29.96
C LEU A 5 -25.84 72.59 -30.58
N GLY A 6 -26.18 71.38 -30.16
CA GLY A 6 -25.98 70.17 -30.91
C GLY A 6 -26.17 68.91 -30.09
N LEU A 7 -27.42 68.44 -30.01
CA LEU A 7 -27.79 67.08 -29.57
C LEU A 7 -27.19 66.02 -30.51
N GLY A 8 -26.80 64.89 -29.97
CA GLY A 8 -26.52 63.69 -30.73
C GLY A 8 -26.50 62.45 -29.83
N ALA A 9 -27.64 61.79 -29.73
CA ALA A 9 -27.84 60.50 -29.08
C ALA A 9 -27.13 59.36 -29.80
N LEU A 10 -27.11 58.21 -29.12
CA LEU A 10 -26.73 56.85 -29.58
C LEU A 10 -25.25 56.46 -29.32
N ARG A 11 -24.98 55.55 -28.33
CA ARG A 11 -25.10 54.10 -28.50
C ARG A 11 -24.88 53.36 -27.18
N THR A 12 -25.91 52.93 -26.58
CA THR A 12 -26.00 51.81 -25.68
C THR A 12 -25.95 50.52 -26.52
N SER A 13 -24.78 49.91 -26.73
CA SER A 13 -24.67 48.58 -27.34
C SER A 13 -23.27 48.00 -27.21
N SER A 14 -22.63 48.07 -26.05
CA SER A 14 -21.34 47.39 -25.85
C SER A 14 -21.12 46.80 -24.45
N LEU A 15 -22.17 46.70 -23.64
CA LEU A 15 -22.06 46.11 -22.29
C LEU A 15 -22.68 44.72 -22.14
N PHE A 16 -23.22 44.13 -23.20
CA PHE A 16 -23.85 42.79 -23.13
C PHE A 16 -23.01 41.64 -23.69
N VAL A 17 -21.88 41.90 -24.33
CA VAL A 17 -21.01 40.85 -24.90
C VAL A 17 -19.90 40.41 -23.93
N PHE A 18 -19.58 41.23 -22.94
CA PHE A 18 -18.52 40.89 -21.97
C PHE A 18 -18.98 39.99 -20.80
N PHE A 19 -20.28 39.85 -20.57
CA PHE A 19 -20.81 38.97 -19.52
C PHE A 19 -21.12 37.54 -20.00
N ALA A 20 -21.22 37.31 -21.30
CA ALA A 20 -21.46 35.98 -21.85
C ALA A 20 -20.20 35.12 -22.01
N CYS A 21 -19.00 35.72 -22.01
CA CYS A 21 -17.74 34.96 -22.11
C CYS A 21 -17.15 34.53 -20.75
N LEU A 22 -17.67 35.03 -19.62
CA LEU A 22 -17.21 34.63 -18.27
C LEU A 22 -17.94 33.40 -17.70
N TRP A 23 -18.97 32.89 -18.41
CA TRP A 23 -19.73 31.71 -18.00
C TRP A 23 -19.31 30.41 -18.70
N LEU A 24 -18.34 30.47 -19.61
CA LEU A 24 -17.85 29.28 -20.35
C LEU A 24 -16.50 28.73 -19.87
N PHE A 25 -15.91 29.30 -18.81
CA PHE A 25 -14.69 28.75 -18.19
C PHE A 25 -14.89 28.12 -16.82
N SER A 26 -16.13 27.94 -16.38
CA SER A 26 -16.44 27.24 -15.13
C SER A 26 -17.11 25.91 -15.43
N SER A 27 -16.42 24.97 -16.05
CA SER A 27 -16.81 23.56 -15.97
C SER A 27 -15.91 22.70 -16.85
N CYS A 28 -14.68 22.50 -16.44
CA CYS A 28 -13.91 21.32 -16.82
C CYS A 28 -12.98 20.95 -15.68
N ALA A 29 -13.54 20.82 -14.47
CA ALA A 29 -13.06 19.82 -13.57
C ALA A 29 -13.52 18.49 -14.17
N ILE A 30 -12.72 17.93 -15.09
CA ILE A 30 -12.84 16.53 -15.42
C ILE A 30 -12.51 15.78 -14.13
N HIS A 31 -13.56 15.59 -13.29
CA HIS A 31 -13.62 14.40 -12.49
C HIS A 31 -13.54 13.28 -13.54
N THR A 32 -12.39 12.64 -13.66
CA THR A 32 -12.34 11.28 -14.14
C THR A 32 -13.22 10.51 -13.15
N ARG A 33 -14.53 10.47 -13.42
CA ARG A 33 -15.42 9.50 -12.80
C ARG A 33 -14.71 8.17 -13.00
N ARG A 34 -14.31 7.56 -11.90
CA ARG A 34 -13.96 6.15 -11.90
C ARG A 34 -15.13 5.45 -12.58
N ASP A 35 -14.88 4.55 -13.53
CA ASP A 35 -15.88 3.60 -14.02
C ASP A 35 -16.17 2.60 -12.89
N ALA A 36 -16.60 3.11 -11.76
CA ALA A 36 -16.89 2.36 -10.54
C ALA A 36 -18.29 1.77 -10.72
N SER A 37 -18.34 0.57 -11.26
CA SER A 37 -19.55 -0.25 -11.22
C SER A 37 -19.89 -0.55 -9.76
N SER A 38 -21.17 -0.36 -9.39
CA SER A 38 -21.70 -0.84 -8.11
C SER A 38 -21.76 -2.39 -8.05
N ASP A 39 -21.53 -3.05 -9.18
CA ASP A 39 -21.43 -4.50 -9.27
C ASP A 39 -20.00 -4.95 -8.87
N PRO A 40 -19.87 -5.65 -7.72
CA PRO A 40 -18.56 -6.12 -7.27
C PRO A 40 -17.99 -7.25 -8.15
N THR A 41 -18.75 -7.79 -9.09
CA THR A 41 -18.28 -8.81 -10.04
C THR A 41 -17.70 -8.20 -11.32
N HIS A 42 -17.92 -6.88 -11.56
CA HIS A 42 -17.40 -6.23 -12.76
C HIS A 42 -15.86 -6.26 -12.79
N PRO A 43 -15.23 -6.77 -13.86
CA PRO A 43 -13.79 -6.85 -13.97
C PRO A 43 -13.18 -5.45 -14.10
N LEU A 44 -12.20 -5.12 -13.25
CA LEU A 44 -11.45 -3.87 -13.28
C LEU A 44 -10.06 -4.12 -13.87
N LYS A 45 -9.67 -3.33 -14.87
CA LYS A 45 -8.29 -3.40 -15.40
C LYS A 45 -7.26 -3.07 -14.31
N ARG A 46 -7.58 -2.14 -13.40
CA ARG A 46 -6.69 -1.68 -12.34
C ARG A 46 -7.39 -1.67 -10.99
N GLU A 47 -6.82 -2.39 -10.04
CA GLU A 47 -7.31 -2.45 -8.66
C GLU A 47 -6.17 -2.89 -7.74
N PHE A 48 -5.95 -2.21 -6.63
CA PHE A 48 -5.07 -2.70 -5.58
C PHE A 48 -5.76 -3.84 -4.83
N ARG A 49 -5.12 -5.00 -4.78
CA ARG A 49 -5.60 -6.21 -4.10
C ARG A 49 -4.50 -6.73 -3.19
N GLY A 50 -4.40 -6.11 -2.01
CA GLY A 50 -3.35 -6.40 -1.04
C GLY A 50 -3.75 -7.45 -0.02
N ALA A 51 -2.74 -8.07 0.59
CA ALA A 51 -2.90 -8.93 1.75
C ALA A 51 -1.75 -8.70 2.74
N TRP A 52 -2.06 -8.51 4.04
CA TRP A 52 -1.04 -8.47 5.08
C TRP A 52 -0.61 -9.87 5.47
N LEU A 53 0.69 -10.12 5.43
CA LEU A 53 1.35 -11.32 5.96
C LEU A 53 2.14 -10.96 7.22
N PRO A 54 1.55 -11.13 8.41
CA PRO A 54 2.24 -10.88 9.68
C PRO A 54 3.27 -11.97 9.97
N THR A 55 4.36 -11.59 10.62
CA THR A 55 5.36 -12.52 11.17
C THR A 55 5.29 -12.60 12.70
N ILE A 56 4.80 -11.53 13.35
CA ILE A 56 4.60 -11.51 14.81
C ILE A 56 3.58 -12.56 15.25
N TYR A 57 3.84 -13.19 16.40
CA TYR A 57 3.00 -14.25 16.99
C TYR A 57 2.81 -15.48 16.09
N ARG A 58 3.70 -15.66 15.10
CA ARG A 58 3.71 -16.83 14.20
C ARG A 58 4.80 -17.79 14.66
N SER A 59 4.39 -18.90 15.27
CA SER A 59 5.32 -19.94 15.72
C SER A 59 5.67 -20.97 14.65
N ASP A 60 4.93 -20.96 13.55
CA ASP A 60 5.09 -21.91 12.45
C ASP A 60 6.51 -21.85 11.84
N TYR A 61 7.05 -20.67 11.53
CA TYR A 61 8.40 -20.56 10.98
C TYR A 61 9.50 -21.08 11.92
N ALA A 62 9.36 -20.84 13.21
CA ALA A 62 10.37 -21.17 14.23
C ALA A 62 10.62 -22.68 14.42
N GLN A 63 9.74 -23.51 13.88
CA GLN A 63 9.81 -24.98 13.97
C GLN A 63 10.18 -25.64 12.64
N LEU A 64 10.36 -24.84 11.58
CA LEU A 64 10.64 -25.31 10.24
C LEU A 64 12.13 -25.22 9.93
N SER A 65 12.62 -26.15 9.14
CA SER A 65 13.89 -25.98 8.43
C SER A 65 13.78 -24.81 7.45
N ARG A 66 14.92 -24.29 7.00
CA ARG A 66 14.96 -23.23 5.99
C ARG A 66 14.13 -23.59 4.75
N GLU A 67 14.27 -24.82 4.25
CA GLU A 67 13.58 -25.25 3.02
C GLU A 67 12.07 -25.33 3.21
N GLU A 68 11.62 -25.86 4.36
CA GLU A 68 10.20 -25.88 4.71
C GLU A 68 9.62 -24.46 4.88
N ALA A 69 10.37 -23.55 5.48
CA ALA A 69 9.95 -22.15 5.65
C ALA A 69 9.86 -21.43 4.28
N ARG A 70 10.80 -21.67 3.36
CA ARG A 70 10.75 -21.18 1.98
C ARG A 70 9.54 -21.73 1.24
N GLN A 71 9.31 -23.04 1.32
CA GLN A 71 8.17 -23.68 0.68
C GLN A 71 6.84 -23.15 1.22
N LEU A 72 6.75 -22.94 2.54
CA LEU A 72 5.57 -22.35 3.17
C LEU A 72 5.29 -20.93 2.63
N LEU A 73 6.30 -20.08 2.55
CA LEU A 73 6.17 -18.72 1.99
C LEU A 73 5.79 -18.75 0.51
N SER A 74 6.49 -19.57 -0.32
CA SER A 74 6.17 -19.71 -1.74
C SER A 74 4.73 -20.18 -1.96
N ASN A 75 4.28 -21.18 -1.20
CA ASN A 75 2.89 -21.67 -1.28
C ASN A 75 1.87 -20.60 -0.90
N ARG A 76 2.13 -19.81 0.16
CA ARG A 76 1.26 -18.70 0.58
C ARG A 76 1.17 -17.63 -0.51
N ILE A 77 2.31 -17.20 -1.06
CA ILE A 77 2.37 -16.19 -2.13
C ILE A 77 1.65 -16.69 -3.39
N ALA A 78 1.92 -17.93 -3.81
CA ALA A 78 1.26 -18.54 -4.97
C ALA A 78 -0.26 -18.61 -4.79
N LEU A 79 -0.73 -18.96 -3.58
CA LEU A 79 -2.16 -19.00 -3.30
C LEU A 79 -2.76 -17.59 -3.28
N LEU A 80 -2.12 -16.61 -2.67
CA LEU A 80 -2.58 -15.21 -2.71
C LEU A 80 -2.69 -14.69 -4.15
N GLN A 81 -1.71 -15.00 -5.01
CA GLN A 81 -1.80 -14.68 -6.44
C GLN A 81 -3.01 -15.35 -7.11
N ARG A 82 -3.24 -16.63 -6.83
CA ARG A 82 -4.42 -17.37 -7.36
C ARG A 82 -5.75 -16.76 -6.89
N LEU A 83 -5.79 -16.21 -5.68
CA LEU A 83 -6.93 -15.46 -5.13
C LEU A 83 -7.09 -14.08 -5.76
N GLY A 84 -6.23 -13.70 -6.69
CA GLY A 84 -6.25 -12.42 -7.40
C GLY A 84 -5.54 -11.28 -6.68
N CYS A 85 -4.79 -11.54 -5.60
CA CYS A 85 -3.94 -10.52 -4.96
C CYS A 85 -2.78 -10.14 -5.89
N ASN A 86 -2.40 -8.85 -5.86
CA ASN A 86 -1.30 -8.28 -6.61
C ASN A 86 -0.31 -7.47 -5.74
N ALA A 87 -0.50 -7.49 -4.42
CA ALA A 87 0.45 -6.93 -3.46
C ALA A 87 0.45 -7.74 -2.16
N VAL A 88 1.65 -7.92 -1.58
CA VAL A 88 1.87 -8.52 -0.27
C VAL A 88 2.47 -7.48 0.66
N ILE A 89 1.82 -7.22 1.79
CA ILE A 89 2.34 -6.35 2.85
C ILE A 89 2.98 -7.28 3.89
N PHE A 90 4.30 -7.46 3.75
CA PHE A 90 5.07 -8.45 4.51
C PHE A 90 5.72 -7.82 5.73
N GLN A 91 5.42 -8.33 6.94
CA GLN A 91 5.98 -7.80 8.17
C GLN A 91 7.44 -8.20 8.33
N VAL A 92 8.35 -7.23 8.18
CA VAL A 92 9.80 -7.43 8.23
C VAL A 92 10.42 -6.99 9.55
N ARG A 93 9.73 -6.13 10.32
CA ARG A 93 10.17 -5.64 11.63
C ARG A 93 8.97 -5.52 12.58
N ALA A 94 8.92 -6.35 13.60
CA ALA A 94 7.78 -6.43 14.50
C ALA A 94 8.06 -5.87 15.90
N GLU A 95 9.19 -6.21 16.53
CA GLU A 95 9.51 -5.94 17.94
C GLU A 95 10.97 -5.51 18.15
N GLY A 96 11.48 -4.57 17.34
CA GLY A 96 12.90 -4.20 17.40
C GLY A 96 13.82 -5.33 16.95
N ASP A 97 13.32 -6.18 16.10
CA ASP A 97 14.02 -7.33 15.53
C ASP A 97 13.66 -7.47 14.05
N ALA A 98 14.50 -8.16 13.28
CA ALA A 98 14.40 -8.24 11.83
C ALA A 98 14.02 -9.65 11.37
N PHE A 99 13.06 -9.73 10.44
CA PHE A 99 12.72 -10.94 9.69
C PHE A 99 13.47 -10.97 8.34
N TYR A 100 14.66 -10.36 8.31
CA TYR A 100 15.59 -10.26 7.18
C TYR A 100 17.01 -10.13 7.71
N GLN A 101 18.02 -10.29 6.87
CA GLN A 101 19.41 -10.13 7.29
C GLN A 101 19.71 -8.65 7.61
N SER A 102 19.71 -8.27 8.88
CA SER A 102 20.01 -6.93 9.36
C SER A 102 21.34 -6.87 10.11
N SER A 103 22.12 -5.82 9.90
CA SER A 103 23.28 -5.48 10.73
C SER A 103 22.92 -4.58 11.93
N LEU A 104 21.70 -4.03 11.95
CA LEU A 104 21.23 -3.05 12.93
C LEU A 104 20.45 -3.67 14.07
N GLU A 105 19.64 -4.70 13.78
CA GLU A 105 18.75 -5.37 14.71
C GLU A 105 18.95 -6.89 14.72
N PRO A 106 18.64 -7.58 15.83
CA PRO A 106 18.77 -9.03 15.92
C PRO A 106 17.76 -9.74 15.02
N TRP A 107 18.06 -10.97 14.64
CA TRP A 107 17.09 -11.86 14.02
C TRP A 107 15.86 -12.05 14.90
N SER A 108 14.69 -12.04 14.30
CA SER A 108 13.42 -12.22 14.99
C SER A 108 13.28 -13.63 15.57
N LYS A 109 12.78 -13.70 16.82
CA LYS A 109 12.43 -14.98 17.46
C LYS A 109 11.34 -15.75 16.69
N TYR A 110 10.52 -15.05 15.91
CA TYR A 110 9.45 -15.65 15.14
C TYR A 110 9.96 -16.40 13.90
N LEU A 111 11.21 -16.16 13.50
CA LEU A 111 11.86 -16.91 12.42
C LEU A 111 12.58 -18.16 12.92
N THR A 112 13.28 -18.05 14.06
CA THR A 112 14.24 -19.11 14.51
C THR A 112 13.93 -19.64 15.91
N GLY A 113 12.85 -19.20 16.55
CA GLY A 113 12.46 -19.58 17.90
C GLY A 113 13.19 -18.82 19.02
N LYS A 114 14.34 -18.18 18.72
CA LYS A 114 15.10 -17.39 19.69
C LYS A 114 15.66 -16.13 19.07
N GLN A 115 15.34 -14.98 19.66
CA GLN A 115 15.80 -13.68 19.16
C GLN A 115 17.33 -13.61 19.14
N GLY A 116 17.87 -13.10 18.02
CA GLY A 116 19.31 -12.96 17.79
C GLY A 116 20.01 -14.20 17.25
N VAL A 117 19.31 -15.31 17.09
CA VAL A 117 19.83 -16.51 16.44
C VAL A 117 19.50 -16.45 14.95
N ALA A 118 20.54 -16.56 14.12
CA ALA A 118 20.38 -16.62 12.66
C ALA A 118 19.77 -17.97 12.23
N PRO A 119 19.13 -18.05 11.06
CA PRO A 119 18.78 -19.32 10.44
C PRO A 119 20.01 -20.23 10.27
N ASP A 120 19.82 -21.55 10.35
CA ASP A 120 20.91 -22.56 10.32
C ASP A 120 21.77 -22.52 9.05
N SER A 121 21.26 -21.94 7.97
CA SER A 121 22.05 -21.67 6.79
C SER A 121 21.70 -20.29 6.22
N PRO A 122 22.64 -19.64 5.50
CA PRO A 122 22.42 -18.30 4.97
C PRO A 122 21.12 -18.24 4.16
N TRP A 123 20.17 -17.46 4.62
CA TRP A 123 18.89 -17.21 3.98
C TRP A 123 18.37 -15.84 4.37
N ASP A 124 17.88 -15.11 3.38
CA ASP A 124 17.24 -13.83 3.56
C ASP A 124 15.76 -13.93 3.20
N PRO A 125 14.86 -14.02 4.18
CA PRO A 125 13.43 -14.14 3.92
C PRO A 125 12.84 -12.99 3.12
N LEU A 126 13.29 -11.75 3.31
CA LEU A 126 12.78 -10.59 2.58
C LEU A 126 13.19 -10.65 1.11
N GLY A 127 14.46 -10.91 0.81
CA GLY A 127 14.93 -11.10 -0.56
C GLY A 127 14.15 -12.22 -1.27
N PHE A 128 13.96 -13.36 -0.60
CA PHE A 128 13.18 -14.48 -1.13
C PHE A 128 11.72 -14.09 -1.43
N VAL A 129 11.04 -13.37 -0.53
CA VAL A 129 9.65 -12.93 -0.73
C VAL A 129 9.55 -11.94 -1.91
N ILE A 130 10.54 -11.06 -2.08
CA ILE A 130 10.60 -10.13 -3.21
C ILE A 130 10.69 -10.90 -4.53
N ASP A 131 11.64 -11.84 -4.65
CA ASP A 131 11.83 -12.64 -5.87
C ASP A 131 10.56 -13.43 -6.21
N GLU A 132 9.96 -14.11 -5.23
CA GLU A 132 8.72 -14.88 -5.39
C GLU A 132 7.53 -14.01 -5.83
N CYS A 133 7.37 -12.82 -5.25
CA CYS A 133 6.29 -11.91 -5.60
C CYS A 133 6.50 -11.29 -6.98
N HIS A 134 7.69 -10.76 -7.27
CA HIS A 134 8.00 -10.10 -8.54
C HIS A 134 7.86 -11.08 -9.73
N ALA A 135 8.33 -12.32 -9.58
CA ALA A 135 8.12 -13.36 -10.60
C ALA A 135 6.64 -13.65 -10.88
N ARG A 136 5.74 -13.29 -9.98
CA ARG A 136 4.29 -13.47 -10.08
C ARG A 136 3.52 -12.19 -10.39
N GLY A 137 4.21 -11.08 -10.67
CA GLY A 137 3.60 -9.78 -10.94
C GLY A 137 2.93 -9.14 -9.72
N MET A 138 3.49 -9.38 -8.53
CA MET A 138 2.99 -8.87 -7.26
C MET A 138 4.01 -7.92 -6.64
N GLU A 139 3.54 -6.83 -6.03
CA GLU A 139 4.39 -5.94 -5.23
C GLU A 139 4.66 -6.48 -3.83
N VAL A 140 5.81 -6.08 -3.26
CA VAL A 140 6.16 -6.30 -1.86
C VAL A 140 6.27 -4.99 -1.12
N HIS A 141 5.41 -4.82 -0.11
CA HIS A 141 5.46 -3.69 0.80
C HIS A 141 6.11 -4.14 2.11
N ALA A 142 7.30 -3.63 2.42
CA ALA A 142 8.00 -3.96 3.66
C ALA A 142 7.30 -3.31 4.85
N TRP A 143 6.62 -4.12 5.66
CA TRP A 143 5.89 -3.63 6.82
C TRP A 143 6.79 -3.58 8.05
N VAL A 144 6.92 -2.39 8.59
CA VAL A 144 7.71 -2.04 9.77
C VAL A 144 6.80 -1.48 10.86
N ASN A 145 6.86 -2.06 12.06
CA ASN A 145 6.32 -1.41 13.27
C ASN A 145 7.36 -0.42 13.79
N PRO A 146 7.15 0.90 13.69
CA PRO A 146 8.25 1.84 13.96
C PRO A 146 8.67 1.90 15.44
N TYR A 147 7.72 1.89 16.37
CA TYR A 147 8.01 2.16 17.79
C TYR A 147 7.87 0.95 18.72
N ARG A 148 7.34 -0.17 18.27
CA ARG A 148 7.23 -1.35 19.11
C ARG A 148 8.62 -1.94 19.38
N GLY A 149 9.01 -2.05 20.67
CA GLY A 149 10.23 -2.70 21.12
C GLY A 149 10.01 -4.14 21.54
N ALA A 150 8.96 -4.41 22.34
CA ALA A 150 8.58 -5.77 22.70
C ALA A 150 7.11 -5.83 23.14
N GLY A 151 6.43 -6.94 22.84
CA GLY A 151 5.07 -7.24 23.34
C GLY A 151 5.07 -7.67 24.81
N ASN A 152 6.22 -8.07 25.34
CA ASN A 152 6.44 -8.33 26.75
C ASN A 152 7.82 -7.77 27.17
N ALA A 153 7.81 -6.73 27.99
CA ALA A 153 9.01 -6.04 28.48
C ALA A 153 9.90 -6.93 29.39
N ASP A 154 9.34 -8.00 29.95
CA ASP A 154 10.04 -8.95 30.79
C ASP A 154 10.60 -10.15 30.00
N ALA A 155 10.35 -10.22 28.69
CA ALA A 155 10.87 -11.27 27.84
C ALA A 155 12.38 -11.12 27.59
N TYR A 156 13.02 -12.23 27.24
CA TYR A 156 14.41 -12.20 26.79
C TYR A 156 14.55 -11.30 25.56
N LEU A 157 15.51 -10.39 25.63
CA LEU A 157 15.98 -9.57 24.51
C LEU A 157 17.44 -9.92 24.21
N ALA A 158 17.74 -10.13 22.93
CA ALA A 158 19.11 -10.40 22.48
C ALA A 158 20.06 -9.23 22.84
N PRO A 159 21.37 -9.45 23.04
CA PRO A 159 22.32 -8.39 23.35
C PRO A 159 22.35 -7.26 22.31
N THR A 160 22.07 -7.59 21.05
CA THR A 160 22.01 -6.64 19.93
C THR A 160 20.65 -5.95 19.79
N HIS A 161 19.66 -6.29 20.60
CA HIS A 161 18.35 -5.64 20.56
C HIS A 161 18.46 -4.15 20.93
N PRO A 162 17.77 -3.22 20.22
CA PRO A 162 17.90 -1.79 20.47
C PRO A 162 17.60 -1.37 21.90
N ALA A 163 16.66 -2.00 22.59
CA ALA A 163 16.38 -1.69 24.00
C ALA A 163 17.49 -2.16 24.98
N ARG A 164 18.38 -3.05 24.55
CA ARG A 164 19.57 -3.43 25.31
C ARG A 164 20.75 -2.51 25.00
N ARG A 165 20.86 -2.02 23.77
CA ARG A 165 21.94 -1.14 23.30
C ARG A 165 21.70 0.33 23.66
N TYR A 166 20.44 0.75 23.66
CA TYR A 166 20.01 2.14 23.85
C TYR A 166 18.78 2.19 24.76
N PRO A 167 18.90 1.75 26.04
CA PRO A 167 17.75 1.64 26.96
C PRO A 167 17.05 2.99 27.18
N GLU A 168 17.76 4.11 27.06
CA GLU A 168 17.24 5.47 27.18
C GLU A 168 16.25 5.87 26.07
N LEU A 169 16.16 5.07 25.03
CA LEU A 169 15.16 5.28 23.95
C LEU A 169 13.86 4.51 24.20
N PHE A 170 13.71 3.81 25.31
CA PHE A 170 12.58 2.92 25.53
C PHE A 170 11.82 3.23 26.81
N ILE A 171 10.50 3.23 26.68
CA ILE A 171 9.54 3.44 27.78
C ILE A 171 8.76 2.14 27.99
N ARG A 172 8.61 1.73 29.25
CA ARG A 172 7.73 0.63 29.62
C ARG A 172 6.30 1.13 29.74
N TYR A 173 5.39 0.49 28.99
CA TYR A 173 3.97 0.79 29.04
C TYR A 173 3.17 -0.46 29.40
N GLY A 174 2.92 -0.66 30.68
CA GLY A 174 2.39 -1.92 31.21
C GLY A 174 3.31 -3.11 30.90
N LYS A 175 2.80 -4.06 30.10
CA LYS A 175 3.61 -5.19 29.63
C LYS A 175 4.44 -4.89 28.38
N LEU A 176 4.16 -3.78 27.69
CA LEU A 176 4.82 -3.44 26.44
C LEU A 176 6.12 -2.68 26.70
N LEU A 177 7.08 -2.84 25.80
CA LEU A 177 8.25 -1.98 25.67
C LEU A 177 8.12 -1.19 24.37
N TYR A 178 8.17 0.12 24.48
CA TYR A 178 7.96 1.05 23.37
C TYR A 178 9.17 1.96 23.20
N MET A 179 9.61 2.18 21.97
CA MET A 179 10.56 3.23 21.67
C MET A 179 9.87 4.58 21.82
N ASP A 180 10.49 5.52 22.51
CA ASP A 180 9.94 6.83 22.82
C ASP A 180 9.85 7.74 21.56
N PRO A 181 8.66 8.04 21.06
CA PRO A 181 8.52 8.95 19.90
C PRO A 181 8.99 10.38 20.19
N GLY A 182 8.98 10.78 21.47
CA GLY A 182 9.42 12.10 21.93
C GLY A 182 10.93 12.30 21.88
N ASN A 183 11.71 11.23 21.85
CA ASN A 183 13.16 11.31 21.77
C ASN A 183 13.64 11.42 20.31
N PRO A 184 14.32 12.53 19.91
CA PRO A 184 14.80 12.68 18.53
C PRO A 184 15.77 11.58 18.06
N GLN A 185 16.41 10.87 18.98
CA GLN A 185 17.29 9.74 18.63
C GLN A 185 16.48 8.53 18.14
N SER A 186 15.26 8.35 18.63
CA SER A 186 14.33 7.32 18.14
C SER A 186 14.02 7.50 16.66
N VAL A 187 13.76 8.74 16.25
CA VAL A 187 13.53 9.07 14.83
C VAL A 187 14.74 8.71 13.97
N ARG A 188 15.96 9.09 14.43
CA ARG A 188 17.20 8.76 13.70
C ARG A 188 17.42 7.25 13.62
N TYR A 189 17.15 6.52 14.69
CA TYR A 189 17.31 5.07 14.74
C TYR A 189 16.35 4.37 13.77
N ILE A 190 15.05 4.70 13.84
CA ILE A 190 14.04 4.14 12.92
C ILE A 190 14.38 4.48 11.47
N ASN A 191 14.80 5.71 11.22
CA ASN A 191 15.19 6.14 9.88
C ASN A 191 16.39 5.36 9.34
N SER A 192 17.34 4.96 10.19
CA SER A 192 18.46 4.10 9.77
C SER A 192 17.99 2.70 9.35
N ILE A 193 16.98 2.13 10.03
CA ILE A 193 16.35 0.85 9.65
C ILE A 193 15.66 0.99 8.28
N VAL A 194 14.89 2.07 8.10
CA VAL A 194 14.22 2.34 6.81
C VAL A 194 15.23 2.47 5.68
N LYS A 195 16.29 3.23 5.91
CA LYS A 195 17.37 3.40 4.93
C LYS A 195 18.00 2.06 4.55
N ASP A 196 18.36 1.22 5.54
CA ASP A 196 18.93 -0.11 5.31
C ASP A 196 18.01 -0.99 4.45
N ILE A 197 16.69 -1.00 4.72
CA ILE A 197 15.73 -1.77 3.94
C ILE A 197 15.64 -1.24 2.50
N VAL A 198 15.40 0.06 2.33
CA VAL A 198 15.19 0.66 1.01
C VAL A 198 16.46 0.60 0.16
N GLU A 199 17.63 0.79 0.74
CA GLU A 199 18.91 0.77 0.03
C GLU A 199 19.25 -0.64 -0.49
N ARG A 200 19.05 -1.67 0.34
CA ARG A 200 19.51 -3.03 0.07
C ARG A 200 18.50 -3.90 -0.66
N TYR A 201 17.22 -3.65 -0.52
CA TYR A 201 16.16 -4.49 -1.06
C TYR A 201 15.38 -3.80 -2.16
N ASP A 202 14.87 -4.58 -3.09
CA ASP A 202 14.04 -4.11 -4.20
C ASP A 202 12.56 -4.13 -3.81
N VAL A 203 12.24 -3.50 -2.66
CA VAL A 203 10.86 -3.35 -2.20
C VAL A 203 10.11 -2.30 -3.03
N ASP A 204 8.83 -2.54 -3.29
CA ASP A 204 7.97 -1.59 -4.02
C ASP A 204 7.43 -0.48 -3.11
N ALA A 205 7.31 -0.79 -1.83
CA ALA A 205 6.90 0.18 -0.82
C ALA A 205 7.46 -0.13 0.57
N LEU A 206 7.61 0.93 1.37
CA LEU A 206 7.70 0.85 2.82
C LEU A 206 6.31 1.08 3.40
N HIS A 207 5.94 0.33 4.43
CA HIS A 207 4.63 0.38 5.04
C HIS A 207 4.73 0.45 6.56
N PHE A 208 4.08 1.46 7.18
CA PHE A 208 3.88 1.51 8.63
C PHE A 208 2.42 1.19 8.96
N ASP A 209 2.21 0.58 10.13
CA ASP A 209 0.88 0.38 10.70
C ASP A 209 0.44 1.58 11.56
N ASP A 210 -0.43 1.36 12.53
CA ASP A 210 -1.03 2.39 13.39
C ASP A 210 -0.40 2.55 14.77
N TYR A 211 0.69 1.82 15.06
CA TYR A 211 1.35 1.85 16.38
C TYR A 211 2.36 3.00 16.50
N PHE A 212 1.89 4.25 16.44
CA PHE A 212 2.74 5.44 16.64
C PHE A 212 2.94 5.73 18.13
N TYR A 213 1.90 6.11 18.86
CA TYR A 213 1.84 5.99 20.31
C TYR A 213 1.06 4.72 20.67
N PRO A 214 1.29 4.11 21.87
CA PRO A 214 0.58 2.90 22.22
C PRO A 214 -0.92 3.16 22.38
N TYR A 215 -1.71 2.14 22.11
CA TYR A 215 -3.15 2.17 22.40
C TYR A 215 -3.40 2.49 23.84
N PRO A 216 -4.29 3.45 24.16
CA PRO A 216 -4.65 3.78 25.54
C PRO A 216 -5.13 2.56 26.32
N LYS A 217 -4.73 2.47 27.58
CA LYS A 217 -5.20 1.46 28.51
C LYS A 217 -5.64 2.12 29.80
N ASP A 218 -6.78 1.70 30.33
CA ASP A 218 -7.33 2.24 31.56
C ASP A 218 -6.31 2.18 32.70
N GLY A 219 -6.11 3.32 33.37
CA GLY A 219 -5.20 3.47 34.49
C GLY A 219 -3.70 3.46 34.12
N LEU A 220 -3.35 3.47 32.82
CA LEU A 220 -1.96 3.60 32.37
C LEU A 220 -1.77 4.87 31.56
N GLU A 221 -0.77 5.64 31.92
CA GLU A 221 -0.27 6.75 31.12
C GLU A 221 1.06 6.35 30.45
N PHE A 222 1.27 6.88 29.25
CA PHE A 222 2.56 6.73 28.58
C PHE A 222 3.53 7.77 29.13
N ASP A 223 4.52 7.31 29.88
CA ASP A 223 5.43 8.15 30.67
C ASP A 223 6.56 8.72 29.79
N ASP A 224 6.22 9.71 28.98
CA ASP A 224 7.16 10.50 28.16
C ASP A 224 7.49 11.87 28.76
N GLU A 225 7.32 12.05 30.09
CA GLU A 225 7.52 13.32 30.77
C GLU A 225 8.96 13.82 30.69
N GLU A 226 9.94 12.91 30.82
CA GLU A 226 11.35 13.25 30.67
C GLU A 226 11.63 13.81 29.26
N SER A 227 11.15 13.15 28.24
CA SER A 227 11.32 13.61 26.84
C SER A 227 10.57 14.91 26.57
N PHE A 228 9.38 15.08 27.11
CA PHE A 228 8.65 16.35 26.99
C PHE A 228 9.40 17.48 27.66
N SER A 229 9.89 17.28 28.90
CA SER A 229 10.68 18.28 29.62
C SER A 229 11.97 18.66 28.90
N ARG A 230 12.63 17.66 28.30
CA ARG A 230 13.92 17.83 27.62
C ARG A 230 13.81 18.37 26.21
N TYR A 231 12.78 18.00 25.46
CA TYR A 231 12.65 18.33 24.04
C TYR A 231 11.40 19.13 23.67
N GLY A 232 10.32 19.06 24.47
CA GLY A 232 9.09 19.78 24.24
C GLY A 232 9.11 21.19 24.81
N LEU A 233 9.33 21.33 26.11
CA LEU A 233 9.33 22.64 26.78
C LEU A 233 10.34 23.63 26.15
N PRO A 234 11.60 23.25 25.84
CA PRO A 234 12.56 24.16 25.24
C PRO A 234 12.19 24.65 23.82
N THR A 235 11.31 23.91 23.12
CA THR A 235 10.81 24.29 21.79
C THR A 235 9.52 25.11 21.84
N GLY A 236 9.09 25.51 23.05
CA GLY A 236 7.97 26.43 23.26
C GLY A 236 6.62 25.77 23.52
N TYR A 237 6.52 24.47 23.56
CA TYR A 237 5.29 23.78 23.99
C TYR A 237 5.05 23.99 25.48
N ARG A 238 3.77 24.16 25.85
CA ARG A 238 3.33 24.19 27.25
C ARG A 238 2.78 22.82 27.67
N PRO A 239 2.66 22.51 28.97
CA PRO A 239 2.11 21.22 29.43
C PRO A 239 0.76 20.85 28.80
N GLU A 240 -0.12 21.84 28.59
CA GLU A 240 -1.44 21.65 27.98
C GLU A 240 -1.36 21.28 26.49
N GLN A 241 -0.23 21.51 25.86
CA GLN A 241 0.05 21.23 24.45
C GLN A 241 0.84 19.94 24.24
N LYS A 242 0.91 19.08 25.25
CA LYS A 242 1.65 17.80 25.16
C LYS A 242 1.13 16.91 24.04
N ALA A 243 -0.18 16.89 23.78
CA ALA A 243 -0.78 16.15 22.66
C ALA A 243 -0.34 16.69 21.29
N GLU A 244 -0.25 18.01 21.12
CA GLU A 244 0.29 18.62 19.89
C GLU A 244 1.77 18.25 19.69
N TRP A 245 2.56 18.32 20.77
CA TRP A 245 3.96 17.91 20.73
C TRP A 245 4.12 16.43 20.36
N ARG A 246 3.29 15.52 20.89
CA ARG A 246 3.29 14.10 20.51
C ARG A 246 3.01 13.91 19.03
N ARG A 247 2.00 14.61 18.47
CA ARG A 247 1.70 14.57 17.03
C ARG A 247 2.87 15.09 16.19
N GLU A 248 3.49 16.18 16.62
CA GLU A 248 4.66 16.73 15.91
C GLU A 248 5.85 15.78 15.91
N ASN A 249 6.05 15.00 16.96
CA ASN A 249 7.09 13.94 16.96
C ASN A 249 6.82 12.85 15.92
N VAL A 250 5.56 12.43 15.79
CA VAL A 250 5.16 11.47 14.74
C VAL A 250 5.29 12.10 13.36
N ASN A 251 4.84 13.37 13.17
CA ASN A 251 5.00 14.11 11.92
C ASN A 251 6.47 14.14 11.49
N ARG A 252 7.37 14.39 12.43
CA ARG A 252 8.82 14.42 12.18
C ARG A 252 9.34 13.07 11.70
N LEU A 253 8.90 11.96 12.29
CA LEU A 253 9.26 10.63 11.81
C LEU A 253 8.79 10.44 10.36
N ILE A 254 7.50 10.68 10.08
CA ILE A 254 6.93 10.47 8.75
C ILE A 254 7.64 11.32 7.70
N TYR A 255 7.87 12.60 7.99
CA TYR A 255 8.63 13.49 7.11
C TYR A 255 10.06 13.00 6.87
N THR A 256 10.78 12.61 7.94
CA THR A 256 12.18 12.15 7.84
C THR A 256 12.28 10.87 7.02
N VAL A 257 11.38 9.91 7.26
CA VAL A 257 11.30 8.67 6.47
C VAL A 257 11.02 8.97 5.00
N ARG A 258 10.07 9.87 4.73
CA ARG A 258 9.80 10.30 3.35
C ARG A 258 11.03 10.86 2.66
N GLN A 259 11.78 11.77 3.31
CA GLN A 259 13.01 12.35 2.73
C GLN A 259 14.05 11.25 2.45
N THR A 260 14.27 10.35 3.38
CA THR A 260 15.20 9.23 3.19
C THR A 260 14.84 8.33 2.02
N ILE A 261 13.56 8.00 1.85
CA ILE A 261 13.09 7.22 0.69
C ILE A 261 13.38 7.97 -0.61
N LEU A 262 13.07 9.28 -0.66
CA LEU A 262 13.29 10.11 -1.85
C LEU A 262 14.77 10.22 -2.23
N GLU A 263 15.64 10.31 -1.24
CA GLU A 263 17.09 10.39 -1.44
C GLU A 263 17.73 9.05 -1.84
N THR A 264 17.09 7.92 -1.46
CA THR A 264 17.65 6.58 -1.68
C THR A 264 17.10 5.95 -2.96
N LYS A 265 15.77 5.75 -3.02
CA LYS A 265 15.04 5.18 -4.18
C LYS A 265 13.69 5.90 -4.32
N PRO A 266 13.63 7.00 -5.09
CA PRO A 266 12.45 7.87 -5.14
C PRO A 266 11.20 7.23 -5.75
N TRP A 267 11.30 6.03 -6.31
CA TRP A 267 10.18 5.23 -6.80
C TRP A 267 9.56 4.31 -5.75
N VAL A 268 10.24 4.08 -4.61
CA VAL A 268 9.67 3.30 -3.51
C VAL A 268 8.57 4.13 -2.85
N ARG A 269 7.38 3.55 -2.75
CA ARG A 269 6.23 4.21 -2.13
C ARG A 269 6.32 4.16 -0.61
N PHE A 270 5.75 5.15 0.05
CA PHE A 270 5.58 5.14 1.49
C PHE A 270 4.09 5.14 1.83
N GLY A 271 3.64 4.12 2.54
CA GLY A 271 2.24 3.93 2.91
C GLY A 271 2.02 3.71 4.39
N ILE A 272 0.82 4.05 4.83
CA ILE A 272 0.37 3.92 6.23
C ILE A 272 -0.95 3.16 6.28
N SER A 273 -1.08 2.21 7.22
CA SER A 273 -2.38 1.64 7.60
C SER A 273 -2.81 2.14 8.98
N PRO A 274 -3.44 3.34 9.05
CA PRO A 274 -3.87 3.92 10.31
C PRO A 274 -5.08 3.18 10.88
N PHE A 275 -5.38 3.43 12.15
CA PHE A 275 -6.65 3.06 12.75
C PHE A 275 -7.83 3.63 11.92
N GLY A 276 -8.91 2.85 11.78
CA GLY A 276 -9.98 3.15 10.84
C GLY A 276 -10.75 4.46 11.10
N ILE A 277 -10.81 4.92 12.34
CA ILE A 277 -11.40 6.20 12.73
C ILE A 277 -10.31 7.25 12.86
N TYR A 278 -10.33 8.30 12.02
CA TYR A 278 -9.42 9.43 12.18
C TYR A 278 -9.78 10.26 13.41
N ARG A 279 -11.01 10.79 13.46
CA ARG A 279 -11.64 11.48 14.60
C ARG A 279 -13.13 11.22 14.61
N ASN A 280 -13.74 11.24 15.77
CA ASN A 280 -15.19 11.21 15.94
C ASN A 280 -15.81 12.59 15.67
N GLU A 281 -17.04 12.64 15.20
CA GLU A 281 -17.81 13.88 15.03
C GLU A 281 -17.93 14.68 16.34
N SER A 282 -18.03 13.98 17.48
CA SER A 282 -18.04 14.60 18.81
C SER A 282 -16.73 15.30 19.18
N SER A 283 -15.61 14.88 18.61
CA SER A 283 -14.27 15.45 18.87
C SER A 283 -13.90 16.55 17.88
N SER A 284 -14.46 16.54 16.68
CA SER A 284 -14.09 17.46 15.61
C SER A 284 -15.15 17.58 14.53
N ARG A 285 -15.32 18.79 13.97
CA ARG A 285 -16.16 19.01 12.77
C ARG A 285 -15.68 18.23 11.53
N LEU A 286 -14.43 17.81 11.51
CA LEU A 286 -13.87 16.94 10.47
C LEU A 286 -14.05 15.45 10.79
N GLY A 287 -14.65 15.11 11.94
CA GLY A 287 -14.84 13.74 12.37
C GLY A 287 -15.89 12.99 11.57
N SER A 288 -15.81 11.65 11.59
CA SER A 288 -16.85 10.76 11.10
C SER A 288 -17.94 10.54 12.15
N ARG A 289 -19.11 10.09 11.72
CA ARG A 289 -20.22 9.71 12.62
C ARG A 289 -19.91 8.38 13.31
N THR A 290 -18.92 8.42 14.19
CA THR A 290 -18.38 7.28 14.91
C THR A 290 -18.24 7.61 16.39
N ASN A 291 -18.03 6.58 17.22
CA ASN A 291 -17.76 6.74 18.65
C ASN A 291 -16.77 5.63 19.09
N GLY A 292 -15.49 5.87 18.88
CA GLY A 292 -14.43 4.91 19.21
C GLY A 292 -13.08 5.57 19.34
N LEU A 293 -12.03 4.77 19.53
CA LEU A 293 -10.65 5.21 19.54
C LEU A 293 -10.33 5.96 18.23
N GLN A 294 -9.50 6.98 18.32
CA GLN A 294 -9.22 7.92 17.23
C GLN A 294 -7.72 7.94 16.90
N ALA A 295 -7.38 7.88 15.61
CA ALA A 295 -5.99 7.96 15.18
C ALA A 295 -5.31 9.27 15.60
N TYR A 296 -6.00 10.41 15.42
CA TYR A 296 -5.47 11.74 15.71
C TYR A 296 -5.34 12.05 17.20
N ASP A 297 -6.39 11.79 17.97
CA ASP A 297 -6.43 12.19 19.38
C ASP A 297 -5.77 11.15 20.29
N ASP A 298 -5.99 9.86 20.05
CA ASP A 298 -5.54 8.79 20.95
C ASP A 298 -4.17 8.20 20.54
N LEU A 299 -3.90 8.10 19.22
CA LEU A 299 -2.64 7.53 18.70
C LEU A 299 -1.67 8.61 18.20
N ASN A 300 -2.06 9.88 18.28
CA ASN A 300 -1.26 11.04 17.88
C ASN A 300 -0.81 10.99 16.41
N ALA A 301 -1.64 10.46 15.52
CA ALA A 301 -1.37 10.26 14.11
C ALA A 301 -2.19 11.22 13.23
N ASP A 302 -1.54 12.16 12.56
CA ASP A 302 -2.18 13.18 11.71
C ASP A 302 -2.11 12.78 10.22
N ILE A 303 -2.85 11.75 9.86
CA ILE A 303 -2.84 11.16 8.51
C ILE A 303 -3.26 12.18 7.45
N LEU A 304 -4.23 13.04 7.75
CA LEU A 304 -4.71 14.04 6.78
C LEU A 304 -3.63 15.08 6.46
N HIS A 305 -2.84 15.46 7.46
CA HIS A 305 -1.68 16.33 7.25
C HIS A 305 -0.65 15.65 6.35
N TRP A 306 -0.27 14.42 6.64
CA TRP A 306 0.73 13.69 5.84
C TRP A 306 0.29 13.51 4.38
N ALA A 307 -0.99 13.18 4.16
CA ALA A 307 -1.57 13.03 2.83
C ALA A 307 -1.62 14.38 2.08
N LYS A 308 -2.02 15.46 2.75
CA LYS A 308 -2.09 16.82 2.17
C LYS A 308 -0.71 17.31 1.74
N GLU A 309 0.30 17.10 2.58
CA GLU A 309 1.67 17.51 2.29
C GLU A 309 2.38 16.57 1.28
N GLY A 310 1.77 15.41 0.97
CA GLY A 310 2.35 14.42 0.05
C GLY A 310 3.53 13.66 0.67
N TRP A 311 3.53 13.50 2.00
CA TRP A 311 4.54 12.72 2.70
C TRP A 311 4.28 11.22 2.62
N ILE A 312 3.05 10.82 2.29
CA ILE A 312 2.66 9.43 2.07
C ILE A 312 2.03 9.26 0.69
N ASP A 313 2.34 8.15 0.03
CA ASP A 313 1.88 7.83 -1.32
C ASP A 313 0.55 7.08 -1.31
N TYR A 314 0.27 6.34 -0.24
CA TYR A 314 -1.02 5.67 -0.07
C TYR A 314 -1.38 5.52 1.41
N VAL A 315 -2.67 5.35 1.64
CA VAL A 315 -3.24 5.07 2.96
C VAL A 315 -4.17 3.86 2.88
N ILE A 316 -4.10 2.98 3.89
CA ILE A 316 -4.97 1.81 4.03
C ILE A 316 -5.63 1.85 5.42
N PRO A 317 -6.66 2.69 5.66
CA PRO A 317 -7.32 2.73 6.95
C PRO A 317 -7.91 1.35 7.29
N GLN A 318 -7.71 0.91 8.54
CA GLN A 318 -8.15 -0.38 9.05
C GLN A 318 -9.64 -0.34 9.40
N VAL A 319 -10.50 -0.38 8.37
CA VAL A 319 -11.96 -0.34 8.52
C VAL A 319 -12.49 -1.75 8.78
N TYR A 320 -12.19 -2.29 9.97
CA TYR A 320 -12.42 -3.70 10.31
C TYR A 320 -13.81 -3.99 10.87
N TRP A 321 -14.75 -3.07 10.80
CA TRP A 321 -16.13 -3.26 11.25
C TRP A 321 -17.06 -3.71 10.13
N ASN A 322 -18.26 -4.08 10.50
CA ASN A 322 -19.32 -4.44 9.55
C ASN A 322 -20.10 -3.20 9.10
N ILE A 323 -20.73 -3.28 7.94
CA ILE A 323 -21.76 -2.33 7.52
C ILE A 323 -22.90 -2.38 8.53
N GLY A 324 -23.38 -1.22 8.97
CA GLY A 324 -24.40 -1.10 10.02
C GLY A 324 -23.86 -1.22 11.46
N HIS A 325 -22.54 -1.21 11.66
CA HIS A 325 -21.98 -1.24 13.02
C HIS A 325 -22.23 0.09 13.74
N GLN A 326 -22.88 0.05 14.90
CA GLN A 326 -23.42 1.25 15.57
C GLN A 326 -22.38 2.33 15.91
N VAL A 327 -21.15 1.95 16.26
CA VAL A 327 -20.13 2.89 16.73
C VAL A 327 -19.04 3.18 15.70
N ALA A 328 -18.94 2.35 14.65
CA ALA A 328 -17.92 2.50 13.60
C ALA A 328 -18.41 1.77 12.33
N ASP A 329 -19.36 2.38 11.62
CA ASP A 329 -19.94 1.79 10.41
C ASP A 329 -18.93 1.79 9.28
N TYR A 330 -18.75 0.64 8.62
CA TYR A 330 -17.88 0.46 7.48
C TYR A 330 -18.21 1.41 6.31
N GLU A 331 -19.49 1.60 6.00
CA GLU A 331 -19.95 2.48 4.92
C GLU A 331 -19.64 3.94 5.25
N GLU A 332 -19.99 4.41 6.46
CA GLU A 332 -19.66 5.76 6.92
C GLU A 332 -18.16 6.04 6.83
N LEU A 333 -17.33 5.13 7.34
CA LEU A 333 -15.86 5.29 7.33
C LEU A 333 -15.29 5.27 5.91
N THR A 334 -15.76 4.37 5.03
CA THR A 334 -15.33 4.31 3.63
C THR A 334 -15.64 5.61 2.90
N HIS A 335 -16.85 6.15 3.05
CA HIS A 335 -17.23 7.45 2.51
C HIS A 335 -16.44 8.61 3.12
N TRP A 336 -16.16 8.54 4.42
CA TRP A 336 -15.40 9.58 5.11
C TRP A 336 -13.97 9.67 4.57
N TRP A 337 -13.27 8.53 4.45
CA TRP A 337 -11.92 8.48 3.91
C TRP A 337 -11.84 8.93 2.46
N ASP A 338 -12.79 8.52 1.61
CA ASP A 338 -12.86 8.96 0.20
C ASP A 338 -12.98 10.49 0.08
N ARG A 339 -13.81 11.12 0.93
CA ARG A 339 -14.00 12.59 0.93
C ARG A 339 -12.77 13.37 1.40
N HIS A 340 -11.95 12.81 2.29
CA HIS A 340 -10.90 13.57 2.97
C HIS A 340 -9.49 13.31 2.45
N ILE A 341 -9.25 12.20 1.75
CA ILE A 341 -7.94 11.93 1.16
C ILE A 341 -7.77 12.70 -0.16
N PRO A 342 -6.65 13.45 -0.35
CA PRO A 342 -6.36 14.16 -1.58
C PRO A 342 -5.88 13.18 -2.68
N HIS A 343 -6.79 12.50 -3.36
CA HIS A 343 -6.55 11.42 -4.33
C HIS A 343 -5.54 11.72 -5.46
N LYS A 344 -5.24 13.00 -5.70
CA LYS A 344 -4.20 13.40 -6.67
C LYS A 344 -2.79 13.19 -6.13
N LYS A 345 -2.62 13.13 -4.81
CA LYS A 345 -1.33 12.97 -4.12
C LYS A 345 -1.18 11.61 -3.46
N THR A 346 -2.26 11.12 -2.85
CA THR A 346 -2.26 9.93 -2.00
C THR A 346 -3.34 8.96 -2.47
N GLN A 347 -3.00 7.72 -2.73
CA GLN A 347 -3.95 6.66 -3.07
C GLN A 347 -4.67 6.17 -1.82
N LEU A 348 -5.95 5.85 -1.95
CA LEU A 348 -6.77 5.26 -0.88
C LEU A 348 -7.06 3.80 -1.21
N TYR A 349 -6.73 2.90 -0.30
CA TYR A 349 -7.16 1.51 -0.29
C TYR A 349 -7.89 1.22 1.01
N ILE A 350 -8.88 0.33 1.03
CA ILE A 350 -9.63 0.05 2.26
C ILE A 350 -9.11 -1.23 2.90
N GLY A 351 -8.70 -1.14 4.17
CA GLY A 351 -8.34 -2.29 4.98
C GLY A 351 -9.57 -3.05 5.44
N GLN A 352 -9.66 -4.33 5.14
CA GLN A 352 -10.79 -5.20 5.46
C GLN A 352 -10.36 -6.36 6.34
N ASN A 353 -11.21 -6.74 7.29
CA ASN A 353 -11.00 -7.94 8.12
C ASN A 353 -11.76 -9.12 7.53
N VAL A 354 -11.06 -10.19 7.17
CA VAL A 354 -11.63 -11.38 6.52
C VAL A 354 -12.70 -12.02 7.40
N THR A 355 -12.36 -12.33 8.65
CA THR A 355 -13.27 -13.06 9.54
C THR A 355 -14.55 -12.29 9.80
N ARG A 356 -14.47 -11.02 10.16
CA ARG A 356 -15.66 -10.17 10.39
C ARG A 356 -16.50 -9.98 9.14
N THR A 357 -15.85 -9.86 7.97
CA THR A 357 -16.56 -9.72 6.69
C THR A 357 -17.37 -10.98 6.38
N MET A 358 -16.75 -12.16 6.55
CA MET A 358 -17.41 -13.45 6.27
C MET A 358 -18.42 -13.83 7.34
N ASP A 359 -18.18 -13.50 8.61
CA ASP A 359 -19.15 -13.72 9.70
C ASP A 359 -20.40 -12.87 9.53
N GLY A 360 -20.29 -11.69 8.96
CA GLY A 360 -21.39 -10.79 8.65
C GLY A 360 -22.05 -11.01 7.29
N ASP A 361 -21.58 -11.98 6.48
CA ASP A 361 -22.03 -12.21 5.09
C ASP A 361 -21.99 -10.92 4.23
N GLN A 362 -20.92 -10.11 4.38
CA GLN A 362 -20.83 -8.77 3.77
C GLN A 362 -19.75 -8.65 2.69
N LEU A 363 -19.24 -9.76 2.15
CA LEU A 363 -18.15 -9.74 1.17
C LEU A 363 -18.52 -8.93 -0.07
N ALA A 364 -19.68 -9.19 -0.67
CA ALA A 364 -20.15 -8.49 -1.87
C ALA A 364 -20.32 -6.97 -1.63
N SER A 365 -21.01 -6.61 -0.56
CA SER A 365 -21.35 -5.22 -0.24
C SER A 365 -20.08 -4.40 0.08
N LYS A 366 -19.16 -4.96 0.84
CA LYS A 366 -17.88 -4.29 1.16
C LYS A 366 -16.98 -4.12 -0.05
N LEU A 367 -16.90 -5.13 -0.93
CA LEU A 367 -16.16 -5.01 -2.19
C LEU A 367 -16.77 -3.94 -3.11
N ALA A 368 -18.11 -3.89 -3.21
CA ALA A 368 -18.80 -2.84 -3.98
C ALA A 368 -18.46 -1.44 -3.46
N LEU A 369 -18.59 -1.21 -2.15
CA LEU A 369 -18.25 0.08 -1.51
C LEU A 369 -16.77 0.43 -1.70
N SER A 370 -15.87 -0.52 -1.46
CA SER A 370 -14.43 -0.30 -1.65
C SER A 370 -14.11 0.11 -3.10
N ARG A 371 -14.69 -0.54 -4.10
CA ARG A 371 -14.49 -0.22 -5.53
C ARG A 371 -15.04 1.14 -5.94
N GLN A 372 -16.16 1.57 -5.32
CA GLN A 372 -16.74 2.89 -5.58
C GLN A 372 -15.91 4.03 -4.98
N HIS A 373 -15.33 3.82 -3.81
CA HIS A 373 -14.78 4.88 -2.97
C HIS A 373 -13.24 4.83 -2.80
N SER A 374 -12.57 3.83 -3.38
CA SER A 374 -11.11 3.69 -3.28
C SER A 374 -10.51 3.10 -4.55
N GLN A 375 -9.19 2.96 -4.61
CA GLN A 375 -8.50 2.27 -5.70
C GLN A 375 -8.29 0.77 -5.42
N GLY A 376 -8.93 0.23 -4.39
CA GLY A 376 -8.86 -1.18 -4.04
C GLY A 376 -8.89 -1.42 -2.54
N ASN A 377 -8.48 -2.61 -2.15
CA ASN A 377 -8.55 -3.04 -0.75
C ASN A 377 -7.36 -3.91 -0.35
N SER A 378 -7.17 -4.07 0.95
CA SER A 378 -6.20 -5.00 1.53
C SER A 378 -6.86 -5.85 2.62
N TRP A 379 -6.47 -7.12 2.72
CA TRP A 379 -7.09 -8.11 3.59
C TRP A 379 -6.26 -8.38 4.84
N TRP A 380 -6.84 -8.15 6.00
CA TRP A 380 -6.39 -8.64 7.29
C TRP A 380 -7.20 -9.89 7.69
N SER A 381 -6.60 -11.08 7.77
CA SER A 381 -5.22 -11.34 7.42
C SER A 381 -5.11 -12.14 6.12
N GLY A 382 -3.95 -12.08 5.49
CA GLY A 382 -3.61 -12.95 4.35
C GLY A 382 -3.69 -14.44 4.71
N GLU A 383 -3.41 -14.80 5.97
CA GLU A 383 -3.56 -16.17 6.46
C GLU A 383 -5.01 -16.67 6.40
N ASP A 384 -5.99 -15.81 6.73
CA ASP A 384 -7.39 -16.19 6.68
C ASP A 384 -7.87 -16.37 5.24
N LEU A 385 -7.28 -15.60 4.28
CA LEU A 385 -7.48 -15.86 2.85
C LEU A 385 -6.89 -17.22 2.45
N VAL A 386 -5.63 -17.48 2.84
CA VAL A 386 -4.93 -18.74 2.52
C VAL A 386 -5.66 -19.95 3.10
N ARG A 387 -6.24 -19.82 4.30
CA ARG A 387 -7.06 -20.87 4.93
C ARG A 387 -8.45 -21.01 4.32
N ASN A 388 -8.81 -20.15 3.38
CA ASN A 388 -10.15 -20.10 2.77
C ASN A 388 -11.27 -19.97 3.81
N TYR A 389 -11.10 -19.06 4.79
CA TYR A 389 -12.04 -18.89 5.88
C TYR A 389 -13.46 -18.69 5.36
N LYS A 390 -14.38 -19.60 5.74
CA LYS A 390 -15.79 -19.64 5.28
C LYS A 390 -15.97 -19.51 3.76
N GLY A 391 -15.03 -20.02 2.96
CA GLY A 391 -15.12 -19.99 1.51
C GLY A 391 -14.82 -18.64 0.87
N VAL A 392 -14.13 -17.73 1.57
CA VAL A 392 -13.74 -16.41 1.02
C VAL A 392 -12.92 -16.54 -0.24
N GLY A 393 -11.92 -17.44 -0.24
CA GLY A 393 -11.05 -17.68 -1.40
C GLY A 393 -11.83 -18.18 -2.61
N ASP A 394 -12.72 -19.16 -2.40
CA ASP A 394 -13.58 -19.68 -3.46
C ASP A 394 -14.47 -18.58 -4.06
N SER A 395 -15.03 -17.72 -3.20
CA SER A 395 -15.85 -16.59 -3.62
C SER A 395 -15.05 -15.55 -4.42
N LEU A 396 -13.81 -15.26 -4.01
CA LEU A 396 -12.94 -14.35 -4.72
C LEU A 396 -12.60 -14.90 -6.12
N ILE A 397 -12.15 -16.14 -6.23
CA ILE A 397 -11.80 -16.77 -7.50
C ILE A 397 -13.01 -16.87 -8.43
N ALA A 398 -14.15 -17.34 -7.90
CA ALA A 398 -15.31 -17.62 -8.73
C ALA A 398 -16.06 -16.37 -9.21
N ARG A 399 -15.99 -15.25 -8.45
CA ARG A 399 -16.88 -14.10 -8.69
C ARG A 399 -16.17 -12.74 -8.72
N TYR A 400 -15.41 -12.42 -7.67
CA TYR A 400 -15.01 -11.01 -7.43
C TYR A 400 -13.63 -10.68 -7.97
N GLN A 401 -12.74 -11.65 -8.04
CA GLN A 401 -11.36 -11.53 -8.52
C GLN A 401 -11.02 -12.64 -9.54
N SER A 402 -12.02 -13.06 -10.32
CA SER A 402 -11.88 -14.08 -11.36
C SER A 402 -10.93 -13.69 -12.50
N TYR A 403 -10.64 -12.39 -12.62
CA TYR A 403 -9.70 -11.84 -13.58
C TYR A 403 -8.53 -11.16 -12.86
N ARG A 404 -7.34 -11.19 -13.48
CA ARG A 404 -6.19 -10.44 -13.00
C ARG A 404 -6.46 -8.94 -13.13
N ALA A 405 -5.88 -8.16 -12.23
CA ALA A 405 -5.88 -6.71 -12.33
C ALA A 405 -4.46 -6.18 -12.21
N LEU A 406 -4.11 -5.17 -13.01
CA LEU A 406 -2.91 -4.38 -12.79
C LEU A 406 -3.11 -3.50 -11.55
N LEU A 407 -2.02 -3.10 -10.89
CA LEU A 407 -2.13 -2.09 -9.86
C LEU A 407 -2.51 -0.72 -10.45
N PRO A 408 -3.11 0.16 -9.63
CA PRO A 408 -3.37 1.54 -10.03
C PRO A 408 -2.08 2.28 -10.39
N GLU A 409 -2.10 3.06 -11.46
CA GLU A 409 -0.97 3.92 -11.81
C GLU A 409 -0.65 4.89 -10.68
N TYR A 410 0.62 5.04 -10.44
CA TYR A 410 1.15 5.87 -9.39
C TYR A 410 2.05 6.95 -10.00
N ARG A 411 1.95 8.18 -9.53
CA ARG A 411 2.74 9.29 -10.10
C ARG A 411 4.00 9.62 -9.30
N GLY A 412 4.02 9.22 -8.02
CA GLY A 412 5.16 9.40 -7.13
C GLY A 412 5.71 10.82 -7.03
N ALA A 413 6.82 10.93 -6.32
CA ALA A 413 7.56 12.19 -6.18
C ALA A 413 8.26 12.61 -7.48
N LEU A 414 8.49 11.68 -8.41
CA LEU A 414 9.12 11.97 -9.71
C LEU A 414 8.17 12.67 -10.70
N GLY A 415 6.90 12.84 -10.33
CA GLY A 415 5.92 13.56 -11.14
C GLY A 415 5.42 12.77 -12.35
N LYS A 416 5.33 13.42 -13.52
CA LYS A 416 4.91 12.74 -14.76
C LYS A 416 6.07 11.94 -15.35
N THR A 417 6.08 10.65 -15.10
CA THR A 417 6.93 9.71 -15.82
C THR A 417 6.28 9.27 -17.13
N LYS A 418 7.06 8.76 -18.06
CA LYS A 418 6.56 8.19 -19.31
C LYS A 418 6.40 6.69 -19.16
N ALA A 419 5.43 6.12 -19.86
CA ALA A 419 5.36 4.68 -20.03
C ALA A 419 6.66 4.15 -20.67
N PRO A 420 7.07 2.91 -20.38
CA PRO A 420 8.28 2.33 -20.95
C PRO A 420 8.15 2.18 -22.47
N ALA A 421 9.29 1.94 -23.13
CA ALA A 421 9.30 1.61 -24.55
C ALA A 421 8.46 0.34 -24.83
N ALA A 422 7.82 0.29 -25.97
CA ALA A 422 7.13 -0.89 -26.41
C ALA A 422 8.16 -2.00 -26.73
N ILE A 423 7.77 -3.24 -26.47
CA ILE A 423 8.55 -4.42 -26.89
C ILE A 423 8.66 -4.42 -28.42
N SER A 424 9.87 -4.59 -28.95
CA SER A 424 10.10 -4.49 -30.40
C SER A 424 9.74 -5.77 -31.15
N LEU A 425 9.96 -6.92 -30.53
CA LEU A 425 9.79 -8.24 -31.15
C LEU A 425 9.33 -9.26 -30.10
N ILE A 426 8.41 -10.13 -30.48
CA ILE A 426 8.03 -11.34 -29.75
C ILE A 426 8.38 -12.52 -30.63
N LEU A 427 9.12 -13.47 -30.09
CA LEU A 427 9.48 -14.72 -30.74
C LEU A 427 8.68 -15.88 -30.13
N GLU A 428 8.33 -16.84 -30.95
CA GLU A 428 7.79 -18.13 -30.54
C GLU A 428 8.93 -19.15 -30.52
N ASP A 429 9.05 -19.92 -29.45
CA ASP A 429 10.05 -20.97 -29.31
C ASP A 429 9.45 -22.20 -28.63
N THR A 430 10.06 -23.37 -28.91
CA THR A 430 9.69 -24.61 -28.24
C THR A 430 10.97 -25.32 -27.84
N ASN A 431 11.17 -25.50 -26.54
CA ASN A 431 12.32 -26.15 -25.96
C ASN A 431 11.89 -27.14 -24.86
N GLU A 432 12.84 -27.64 -24.06
CA GLU A 432 12.58 -28.57 -22.95
C GLU A 432 11.67 -27.99 -21.84
N ASP A 433 11.62 -26.64 -21.71
CA ASP A 433 10.75 -25.95 -20.77
C ASP A 433 9.32 -25.79 -21.31
N GLY A 434 9.08 -26.07 -22.59
CA GLY A 434 7.79 -26.05 -23.25
C GLY A 434 7.68 -25.06 -24.42
N HIS A 435 6.46 -24.87 -24.89
CA HIS A 435 6.10 -23.89 -25.91
C HIS A 435 5.94 -22.51 -25.28
N MET A 436 6.67 -21.48 -25.76
CA MET A 436 6.72 -20.19 -25.09
C MET A 436 6.83 -19.02 -26.06
N LEU A 437 6.45 -17.85 -25.54
CA LEU A 437 6.75 -16.55 -26.14
C LEU A 437 7.95 -15.94 -25.42
N LEU A 438 8.88 -15.38 -26.19
CA LEU A 438 10.12 -14.76 -25.70
C LEU A 438 10.23 -13.34 -26.24
N TRP A 439 10.85 -12.47 -25.48
CA TRP A 439 11.22 -11.11 -25.89
C TRP A 439 12.49 -10.66 -25.17
N ASP A 440 13.13 -9.59 -25.64
CA ASP A 440 14.29 -9.01 -24.96
C ASP A 440 13.92 -8.46 -23.59
N ASP A 441 14.85 -8.57 -22.64
CA ASP A 441 14.68 -7.96 -21.32
C ASP A 441 14.98 -6.45 -21.38
N TYR A 442 13.94 -5.64 -21.21
CA TYR A 442 14.01 -4.17 -21.22
C TYR A 442 14.16 -3.58 -19.82
N ARG A 443 14.48 -4.38 -18.81
CA ARG A 443 14.62 -3.92 -17.43
C ARG A 443 15.98 -3.25 -17.22
N GLU A 444 15.92 -2.05 -16.64
CA GLU A 444 17.09 -1.33 -16.16
C GLU A 444 16.90 -1.03 -14.67
N PRO A 445 17.64 -1.71 -13.76
CA PRO A 445 17.34 -1.73 -12.33
C PRO A 445 17.22 -0.37 -11.65
N ASN A 446 17.98 0.63 -12.12
CA ASN A 446 18.03 1.99 -11.54
C ASN A 446 17.23 3.03 -12.34
N GLU A 447 16.52 2.59 -13.39
CA GLU A 447 15.70 3.45 -14.23
C GLU A 447 14.22 3.14 -14.00
N PRO A 448 13.55 3.84 -13.08
CA PRO A 448 12.19 3.50 -12.68
C PRO A 448 11.15 3.67 -13.80
N ALA A 449 11.49 4.38 -14.88
CA ALA A 449 10.65 4.52 -16.08
C ALA A 449 10.87 3.41 -17.10
N SER A 450 11.93 2.58 -16.98
CA SER A 450 12.15 1.40 -17.81
C SER A 450 11.14 0.29 -17.50
N ALA A 451 11.12 -0.76 -18.30
CA ALA A 451 10.32 -1.95 -17.98
C ALA A 451 10.73 -2.52 -16.61
N PHE A 452 9.75 -3.00 -15.87
CA PHE A 452 9.95 -3.77 -14.66
C PHE A 452 9.12 -5.05 -14.67
N TYR A 453 7.87 -4.96 -15.10
CA TYR A 453 7.00 -6.10 -15.36
C TYR A 453 6.65 -6.17 -16.85
N TYR A 454 6.15 -7.34 -17.24
CA TYR A 454 5.53 -7.60 -18.54
C TYR A 454 4.12 -8.13 -18.33
N ALA A 455 3.15 -7.60 -19.07
CA ALA A 455 1.79 -8.12 -19.09
C ALA A 455 1.50 -8.80 -20.41
N VAL A 456 0.93 -10.00 -20.35
CA VAL A 456 0.55 -10.80 -21.51
C VAL A 456 -0.96 -10.90 -21.57
N TYR A 457 -1.52 -10.58 -22.73
CA TYR A 457 -2.95 -10.71 -23.05
C TYR A 457 -3.13 -11.75 -24.14
N ALA A 458 -4.17 -12.59 -24.03
CA ALA A 458 -4.48 -13.65 -25.01
C ALA A 458 -5.91 -13.48 -25.56
N PHE A 459 -6.02 -13.19 -26.83
CA PHE A 459 -7.30 -12.98 -27.52
C PHE A 459 -7.55 -14.14 -28.49
N PRO A 460 -8.68 -14.90 -28.34
CA PRO A 460 -9.06 -15.92 -29.30
C PRO A 460 -9.40 -15.32 -30.66
N GLU A 461 -9.29 -16.11 -31.73
CA GLU A 461 -9.64 -15.68 -33.08
C GLU A 461 -11.07 -15.12 -33.14
N GLY A 462 -11.25 -14.04 -33.92
CA GLY A 462 -12.52 -13.33 -34.02
C GLY A 462 -12.77 -12.27 -32.94
N VAL A 463 -11.97 -12.24 -31.88
CA VAL A 463 -12.06 -11.19 -30.86
C VAL A 463 -11.12 -10.05 -31.23
N ARG A 464 -11.67 -8.82 -31.27
CA ARG A 464 -10.83 -7.63 -31.47
C ARG A 464 -9.96 -7.40 -30.22
N PRO A 465 -8.64 -7.35 -30.37
CA PRO A 465 -7.75 -7.10 -29.24
C PRO A 465 -7.99 -5.73 -28.59
N ASP A 466 -8.20 -5.76 -27.28
CA ASP A 466 -8.35 -4.57 -26.44
C ASP A 466 -7.75 -4.81 -25.05
N ILE A 467 -6.55 -4.26 -24.81
CA ILE A 467 -5.86 -4.39 -23.52
C ILE A 467 -6.56 -3.66 -22.37
N SER A 468 -7.60 -2.86 -22.63
CA SER A 468 -8.43 -2.26 -21.56
C SER A 468 -9.34 -3.29 -20.89
N ASN A 469 -9.63 -4.41 -21.56
CA ASN A 469 -10.43 -5.49 -21.02
C ASN A 469 -9.57 -6.50 -20.22
N PRO A 470 -9.65 -6.54 -18.88
CA PRO A 470 -8.83 -7.39 -18.05
C PRO A 470 -9.14 -8.89 -18.19
N SER A 471 -10.27 -9.26 -18.82
CA SER A 471 -10.64 -10.67 -19.02
C SER A 471 -9.63 -11.43 -19.88
N TYR A 472 -8.82 -10.71 -20.66
CA TYR A 472 -7.79 -11.28 -21.52
C TYR A 472 -6.38 -11.19 -20.94
N LEU A 473 -6.19 -10.59 -19.76
CA LEU A 473 -4.90 -10.51 -19.07
C LEU A 473 -4.56 -11.87 -18.44
N VAL A 474 -3.64 -12.62 -19.06
CA VAL A 474 -3.30 -13.98 -18.65
C VAL A 474 -2.07 -14.03 -17.75
N SER A 475 -1.14 -13.09 -17.88
CA SER A 475 0.08 -13.05 -17.05
C SER A 475 0.53 -11.63 -16.75
N VAL A 476 1.13 -11.46 -15.57
CA VAL A 476 2.01 -10.35 -15.21
C VAL A 476 3.20 -10.95 -14.48
N SER A 477 4.42 -10.62 -14.91
CA SER A 477 5.64 -11.13 -14.29
C SER A 477 6.84 -10.23 -14.62
N THR A 478 7.96 -10.44 -13.95
CA THR A 478 9.24 -9.83 -14.31
C THR A 478 9.99 -10.65 -15.37
N ASN A 479 9.51 -11.84 -15.74
CA ASN A 479 10.15 -12.70 -16.70
C ASN A 479 9.97 -12.18 -18.13
N PRO A 480 11.02 -12.14 -18.97
CA PRO A 480 10.93 -11.75 -20.38
C PRO A 480 10.43 -12.88 -21.27
N TYR A 481 9.58 -13.76 -20.72
CA TYR A 481 8.96 -14.87 -21.43
C TYR A 481 7.60 -15.22 -20.83
N TYR A 482 6.80 -15.95 -21.63
CA TYR A 482 5.53 -16.51 -21.19
C TYR A 482 5.39 -17.94 -21.72
N ILE A 483 5.28 -18.92 -20.82
CA ILE A 483 5.02 -20.32 -21.17
C ILE A 483 3.55 -20.42 -21.58
N LEU A 484 3.33 -20.85 -22.82
CA LEU A 484 1.99 -21.02 -23.36
C LEU A 484 1.32 -22.24 -22.71
N PRO A 485 0.09 -22.09 -22.19
CA PRO A 485 -0.65 -23.23 -21.69
C PRO A 485 -1.04 -24.16 -22.85
N SER A 486 -1.37 -25.40 -22.53
CA SER A 486 -1.99 -26.30 -23.51
C SER A 486 -3.30 -25.71 -24.00
N MET A 487 -3.39 -25.44 -25.30
CA MET A 487 -4.55 -24.90 -25.96
C MET A 487 -5.22 -25.94 -26.86
N PRO A 488 -6.51 -25.80 -27.19
CA PRO A 488 -7.17 -26.73 -28.12
C PRO A 488 -6.46 -26.76 -29.48
N GLN A 489 -6.20 -27.95 -30.02
CA GLN A 489 -5.60 -28.12 -31.33
C GLN A 489 -6.44 -27.45 -32.43
N GLY A 490 -5.79 -26.73 -33.34
CA GLY A 490 -6.44 -25.94 -34.40
C GLY A 490 -7.00 -24.59 -33.91
N SER A 491 -6.83 -24.23 -32.64
CA SER A 491 -7.20 -22.88 -32.18
C SER A 491 -6.15 -21.85 -32.54
N THR A 492 -6.57 -20.63 -32.76
CA THR A 492 -5.70 -19.50 -33.05
C THR A 492 -5.90 -18.39 -32.01
N TYR A 493 -4.80 -17.86 -31.51
CA TYR A 493 -4.80 -16.76 -30.55
C TYR A 493 -3.88 -15.62 -31.01
N GLN A 494 -4.32 -14.40 -30.78
CA GLN A 494 -3.46 -13.23 -30.85
C GLN A 494 -3.00 -12.86 -29.44
N PHE A 495 -1.69 -12.95 -29.20
CA PHE A 495 -1.07 -12.50 -27.97
C PHE A 495 -0.58 -11.08 -28.11
N LEU A 496 -0.85 -10.25 -27.09
CA LEU A 496 -0.30 -8.92 -26.96
C LEU A 496 0.57 -8.89 -25.70
N VAL A 497 1.77 -8.32 -25.83
CA VAL A 497 2.68 -8.14 -24.69
C VAL A 497 2.99 -6.67 -24.51
N THR A 498 2.87 -6.19 -23.28
CA THR A 498 3.22 -4.83 -22.90
C THR A 498 4.30 -4.83 -21.83
N ALA A 499 5.18 -3.84 -21.86
CA ALA A 499 6.10 -3.55 -20.77
C ALA A 499 5.41 -2.60 -19.76
N ILE A 500 5.67 -2.80 -18.47
CA ILE A 500 5.12 -2.00 -17.37
C ILE A 500 6.28 -1.52 -16.50
N ASN A 501 6.34 -0.23 -16.20
CA ASN A 501 7.35 0.34 -15.33
C ASN A 501 6.96 0.25 -13.84
N ARG A 502 7.86 0.70 -12.93
CA ARG A 502 7.63 0.70 -11.48
C ARG A 502 6.46 1.58 -11.03
N PHE A 503 5.92 2.45 -11.91
CA PHE A 503 4.74 3.27 -11.66
C PHE A 503 3.46 2.67 -12.21
N TRP A 504 3.51 1.41 -12.66
CA TRP A 504 2.41 0.68 -13.31
C TRP A 504 1.88 1.33 -14.60
N GLN A 505 2.71 2.16 -15.24
CA GLN A 505 2.41 2.69 -16.55
C GLN A 505 2.75 1.64 -17.62
N GLU A 506 1.82 1.43 -18.53
CA GLU A 506 1.86 0.36 -19.52
C GLU A 506 2.25 0.91 -20.90
N SER A 507 3.18 0.24 -21.58
CA SER A 507 3.61 0.59 -22.94
C SER A 507 2.52 0.31 -23.99
N ARG A 508 2.76 0.73 -25.23
CA ARG A 508 2.02 0.19 -26.36
C ARG A 508 2.31 -1.31 -26.50
N PRO A 509 1.32 -2.13 -26.91
CA PRO A 509 1.52 -3.57 -27.06
C PRO A 509 2.33 -3.91 -28.31
N ALA A 510 3.19 -4.92 -28.20
CA ALA A 510 3.63 -5.74 -29.31
C ALA A 510 2.67 -6.91 -29.50
N SER A 511 2.59 -7.51 -30.69
CA SER A 511 1.67 -8.62 -30.93
C SER A 511 2.27 -9.73 -31.77
N ILE A 512 1.83 -10.97 -31.48
CA ILE A 512 2.12 -12.16 -32.27
C ILE A 512 0.85 -13.00 -32.39
N LYS A 513 0.69 -13.70 -33.52
CA LYS A 513 -0.42 -14.65 -33.75
C LYS A 513 0.14 -16.08 -33.70
N ILE A 514 -0.46 -16.93 -32.87
CA ILE A 514 -0.06 -18.33 -32.67
C ILE A 514 -1.20 -19.24 -33.08
N ASN A 515 -0.85 -20.29 -33.79
CA ASN A 515 -1.74 -21.39 -34.19
C ASN A 515 -1.35 -22.65 -33.41
N PHE A 516 -2.26 -23.23 -32.66
CA PHE A 516 -2.03 -24.40 -31.82
C PHE A 516 -2.43 -25.72 -32.49
#